data_5a9b2cee18ed907259915e740fc4b0d7
#
_entry.id   5a9b2cee18ed907259915e740fc4b0d7
#
_cell.length_a   1.000
_cell.length_b   1.000
_cell.length_c   1.000
_cell.angle_alpha   90.00
_cell.angle_beta   90.00
_cell.angle_gamma   90.00
#
_symmetry.space_group_name_H-M   'P 1'
#
loop_
_entity.id
_entity.type
_entity.pdbx_description
1 polymer ?
#
loop_
_entity_poly.entity_id
_entity_poly.type
_entity_poly.pdbx_seq_one_letter_code
_entity_poly.pdbx_strand_id
1 'polypeptide(L)'
;MDASKAVVIIFNGNGMGQTSEQPLKDKLTKTFLTLAGQNGDLPRAICFYTDGVKLACEGSPVLDELRSLEDRGVRLILCQTCLDYFGLRDKVRVGIVGGMGDIITTMWQADTVVTI
;
A
#
# COMPACT_ATOMS: atom_id res chain seq x y z
N MET A 1 -22.40 13.40 4.22
CA MET A 1 -21.90 12.92 4.21
C MET A 1 -21.21 12.53 4.86
N ASP A 2 -21.39 12.03 4.98
CA ASP A 2 -20.71 11.53 5.81
C ASP A 2 -19.44 11.64 5.76
N ALA A 3 -18.98 12.12 6.63
CA ALA A 3 -17.61 12.08 6.67
C ALA A 3 -17.18 10.74 6.37
N SER A 4 -16.31 10.64 5.47
CA SER A 4 -15.75 9.38 5.14
C SER A 4 -15.03 8.83 6.32
N LYS A 5 -15.12 7.56 6.53
CA LYS A 5 -14.28 6.86 7.47
C LYS A 5 -12.83 7.00 7.05
N ALA A 6 -11.95 7.11 8.03
CA ALA A 6 -10.53 7.03 7.79
C ALA A 6 -10.15 5.54 7.69
N VAL A 7 -10.04 5.06 6.49
CA VAL A 7 -9.66 3.66 6.23
C VAL A 7 -8.18 3.62 5.89
N VAL A 8 -7.44 2.73 6.55
CA VAL A 8 -6.03 2.48 6.26
C VAL A 8 -5.90 1.05 5.80
N ILE A 9 -5.19 0.85 4.70
CA ILE A 9 -4.97 -0.46 4.11
C ILE A 9 -3.54 -0.88 4.39
N ILE A 10 -3.34 -2.14 4.77
CA ILE A 10 -2.02 -2.69 5.02
C ILE A 10 -1.74 -3.78 3.99
N PHE A 11 -0.64 -3.64 3.27
CA PHE A 11 -0.10 -4.71 2.45
C PHE A 11 1.13 -5.27 3.16
N ASN A 12 1.01 -6.49 3.66
CA ASN A 12 2.14 -7.17 4.30
C ASN A 12 2.73 -8.28 3.42
N GLY A 13 2.23 -8.42 2.21
CA GLY A 13 2.73 -9.39 1.25
C GLY A 13 2.89 -8.75 -0.12
N ASN A 14 3.56 -9.46 -1.01
CA ASN A 14 3.80 -8.97 -2.36
C ASN A 14 2.57 -9.26 -3.24
N GLY A 15 1.47 -8.62 -2.88
CA GLY A 15 0.19 -8.75 -3.56
C GLY A 15 -0.90 -9.23 -2.63
N MET A 16 -2.11 -9.30 -3.16
CA MET A 16 -3.31 -9.62 -2.41
C MET A 16 -3.51 -11.13 -2.34
N GLY A 17 -3.84 -11.61 -1.14
CA GLY A 17 -4.17 -13.00 -0.94
C GLY A 17 -2.97 -13.87 -0.63
N GLN A 18 -3.26 -15.14 -0.35
CA GLN A 18 -2.21 -16.11 -0.02
C GLN A 18 -2.29 -17.27 -0.99
N THR A 19 -1.30 -17.37 -1.84
CA THR A 19 -1.17 -18.42 -2.84
C THR A 19 0.26 -18.38 -3.35
N SER A 20 0.72 -19.49 -3.89
CA SER A 20 2.02 -19.52 -4.58
C SER A 20 1.91 -19.01 -6.02
N GLU A 21 0.69 -18.70 -6.47
CA GLU A 21 0.45 -18.24 -7.84
C GLU A 21 0.60 -16.72 -7.91
N GLN A 22 1.82 -16.25 -8.12
CA GLN A 22 2.09 -14.83 -8.17
C GLN A 22 1.27 -14.09 -9.24
N PRO A 23 1.05 -14.64 -10.44
CA PRO A 23 0.21 -13.93 -11.42
C PRO A 23 -1.20 -13.67 -10.93
N LEU A 24 -1.76 -14.57 -10.12
CA LEU A 24 -3.09 -14.35 -9.55
C LEU A 24 -3.05 -13.23 -8.51
N LYS A 25 -2.04 -13.22 -7.65
CA LYS A 25 -1.87 -12.16 -6.65
C LYS A 25 -1.74 -10.79 -7.34
N ASP A 26 -0.95 -10.72 -8.39
CA ASP A 26 -0.76 -9.48 -9.13
C ASP A 26 -2.07 -8.98 -9.73
N LYS A 27 -2.84 -9.91 -10.32
CA LYS A 27 -4.12 -9.56 -10.94
C LYS A 27 -5.11 -9.04 -9.90
N LEU A 28 -5.22 -9.71 -8.77
CA LEU A 28 -6.11 -9.29 -7.69
C LEU A 28 -5.70 -7.93 -7.11
N THR A 29 -4.40 -7.72 -6.93
CA THR A 29 -3.89 -6.45 -6.39
C THR A 29 -4.25 -5.30 -7.33
N LYS A 30 -4.03 -5.49 -8.63
CA LYS A 30 -4.35 -4.47 -9.62
C LYS A 30 -5.83 -4.14 -9.62
N THR A 31 -6.67 -5.15 -9.59
CA THR A 31 -8.13 -4.98 -9.57
C THR A 31 -8.55 -4.24 -8.30
N PHE A 32 -8.02 -4.66 -7.16
CA PHE A 32 -8.36 -4.03 -5.87
C PHE A 32 -8.01 -2.54 -5.88
N LEU A 33 -6.80 -2.21 -6.29
CA LEU A 33 -6.34 -0.82 -6.29
C LEU A 33 -7.13 0.04 -7.28
N THR A 34 -7.45 -0.52 -8.45
CA THR A 34 -8.23 0.19 -9.45
C THR A 34 -9.64 0.50 -8.93
N LEU A 35 -10.29 -0.49 -8.32
CA LEU A 35 -11.65 -0.31 -7.81
C LEU A 35 -11.67 0.59 -6.58
N ALA A 36 -10.65 0.51 -5.73
CA ALA A 36 -10.53 1.39 -4.59
C ALA A 36 -10.47 2.85 -5.02
N GLY A 37 -9.84 3.11 -6.16
CA GLY A 37 -9.75 4.46 -6.70
C GLY A 37 -11.03 4.96 -7.36
N GLN A 38 -11.97 4.06 -7.67
CA GLN A 38 -13.18 4.44 -8.41
C GLN A 38 -14.35 4.81 -7.50
N ASN A 39 -14.30 4.43 -6.25
CA ASN A 39 -15.47 4.53 -5.37
C ASN A 39 -15.72 5.93 -4.79
N GLY A 40 -14.82 6.85 -4.97
CA GLY A 40 -14.97 8.18 -4.37
C GLY A 40 -14.57 8.23 -2.90
N ASP A 41 -14.63 7.12 -2.19
CA ASP A 41 -14.18 7.03 -0.80
C ASP A 41 -12.80 6.43 -0.78
N LEU A 42 -11.79 7.28 -0.95
CA LEU A 42 -10.40 6.82 -0.99
C LEU A 42 -9.92 6.42 0.40
N PRO A 43 -9.05 5.42 0.50
CA PRO A 43 -8.38 5.18 1.77
C PRO A 43 -7.53 6.39 2.13
N ARG A 44 -7.35 6.62 3.41
CA ARG A 44 -6.49 7.72 3.88
C ARG A 44 -5.03 7.41 3.60
N ALA A 45 -4.65 6.15 3.79
CA ALA A 45 -3.27 5.73 3.61
C ALA A 45 -3.21 4.25 3.29
N ILE A 46 -2.13 3.86 2.65
CA ILE A 46 -1.77 2.46 2.45
C ILE A 46 -0.37 2.30 3.01
N CYS A 47 -0.21 1.39 3.95
CA CYS A 47 1.08 1.09 4.56
C CYS A 47 1.58 -0.24 4.03
N PHE A 48 2.89 -0.30 3.79
CA PHE A 48 3.52 -1.49 3.22
C PHE A 48 4.64 -1.93 4.15
N TYR A 49 4.63 -3.20 4.55
CA TYR A 49 5.75 -3.77 5.30
C TYR A 49 5.99 -5.22 4.88
N THR A 50 7.08 -5.80 5.33
CA THR A 50 7.59 -7.09 4.87
C THR A 50 7.61 -7.10 3.34
N ASP A 51 7.16 -8.15 2.68
CA ASP A 51 7.18 -8.22 1.22
C ASP A 51 6.28 -7.19 0.55
N GLY A 52 5.37 -6.57 1.31
CA GLY A 52 4.48 -5.55 0.77
C GLY A 52 5.23 -4.34 0.20
N VAL A 53 6.41 -4.02 0.74
CA VAL A 53 7.18 -2.87 0.22
C VAL A 53 7.56 -3.05 -1.24
N LYS A 54 7.64 -4.29 -1.72
CA LYS A 54 8.00 -4.59 -3.10
C LYS A 54 6.98 -4.03 -4.09
N LEU A 55 5.72 -3.88 -3.66
CA LEU A 55 4.66 -3.34 -4.53
C LEU A 55 4.90 -1.89 -4.93
N ALA A 56 5.66 -1.16 -4.16
CA ALA A 56 5.95 0.25 -4.44
C ALA A 56 7.35 0.46 -5.03
N CYS A 57 8.04 -0.63 -5.34
CA CYS A 57 9.42 -0.58 -5.84
C CYS A 57 9.50 -0.94 -7.30
N GLU A 58 10.64 -0.66 -7.90
CA GLU A 58 10.91 -0.97 -9.31
C GLU A 58 10.56 -2.41 -9.63
N GLY A 59 9.86 -2.62 -10.74
CA GLY A 59 9.44 -3.94 -11.19
C GLY A 59 8.05 -4.35 -10.73
N SER A 60 7.43 -3.56 -9.86
CA SER A 60 6.06 -3.87 -9.42
C SER A 60 5.07 -3.74 -10.57
N PRO A 61 4.10 -4.67 -10.66
CA PRO A 61 3.08 -4.59 -11.71
C PRO A 61 1.98 -3.57 -11.41
N VAL A 62 1.99 -2.92 -10.24
CA VAL A 62 0.90 -2.03 -9.84
C VAL A 62 1.36 -0.59 -9.57
N LEU A 63 2.53 -0.20 -10.10
CA LEU A 63 3.04 1.15 -9.85
C LEU A 63 2.10 2.24 -10.36
N ASP A 64 1.49 2.04 -11.52
CA ASP A 64 0.58 3.05 -12.09
C ASP A 64 -0.65 3.22 -11.21
N GLU A 65 -1.22 2.13 -10.71
CA GLU A 65 -2.38 2.19 -9.84
C GLU A 65 -2.04 2.88 -8.53
N LEU A 66 -0.89 2.57 -7.95
CA LEU A 66 -0.45 3.21 -6.71
C LEU A 66 -0.16 4.69 -6.92
N ARG A 67 0.48 5.04 -8.03
CA ARG A 67 0.76 6.45 -8.32
C ARG A 67 -0.52 7.24 -8.50
N SER A 68 -1.52 6.65 -9.15
CA SER A 68 -2.82 7.29 -9.30
C SER A 68 -3.47 7.61 -7.95
N LEU A 69 -3.41 6.67 -7.01
CA LEU A 69 -3.94 6.88 -5.67
C LEU A 69 -3.14 7.96 -4.94
N GLU A 70 -1.82 7.91 -5.05
CA GLU A 70 -0.95 8.91 -4.42
C GLU A 70 -1.26 10.32 -4.94
N ASP A 71 -1.44 10.46 -6.26
CA ASP A 71 -1.77 11.73 -6.88
C ASP A 71 -3.11 12.28 -6.40
N ARG A 72 -3.99 11.40 -5.94
CA ARG A 72 -5.31 11.77 -5.44
C ARG A 72 -5.33 11.96 -3.92
N GLY A 73 -4.17 11.97 -3.29
CA GLY A 73 -4.05 12.29 -1.87
C GLY A 73 -3.94 11.10 -0.93
N VAL A 74 -3.91 9.88 -1.44
CA VAL A 74 -3.69 8.71 -0.59
C VAL A 74 -2.22 8.65 -0.20
N ARG A 75 -1.94 8.58 1.09
CA ARG A 75 -0.56 8.49 1.57
C ARG A 75 -0.07 7.05 1.44
N LEU A 76 1.08 6.88 0.81
CA LEU A 76 1.70 5.56 0.69
C LEU A 76 2.95 5.57 1.56
N ILE A 77 2.98 4.70 2.58
CA ILE A 77 4.06 4.67 3.57
C ILE A 77 4.74 3.31 3.53
N LEU A 78 6.04 3.31 3.22
CA LEU A 78 6.83 2.10 3.10
C LEU A 78 7.74 1.95 4.32
N CYS A 79 7.74 0.78 4.92
CA CYS A 79 8.54 0.50 6.10
C CYS A 79 10.03 0.54 5.78
N GLN A 80 10.74 1.46 6.44
CA GLN A 80 12.18 1.64 6.26
C GLN A 80 12.97 0.37 6.55
N THR A 81 12.64 -0.29 7.67
CA THR A 81 13.35 -1.52 8.07
C THR A 81 13.27 -2.58 6.99
N CYS A 82 12.08 -2.75 6.41
CA CYS A 82 11.89 -3.77 5.38
C CYS A 82 12.62 -3.42 4.10
N LEU A 83 12.59 -2.15 3.70
CA LEU A 83 13.31 -1.70 2.52
C LEU A 83 14.81 -1.90 2.68
N ASP A 84 15.34 -1.59 3.85
CA ASP A 84 16.78 -1.78 4.11
C ASP A 84 17.15 -3.26 4.12
N TYR A 85 16.30 -4.09 4.74
CA TYR A 85 16.55 -5.52 4.81
C TYR A 85 16.64 -6.16 3.42
N PHE A 86 15.77 -5.73 2.50
CA PHE A 86 15.74 -6.27 1.14
C PHE A 86 16.67 -5.54 0.19
N GLY A 87 17.35 -4.48 0.64
CA GLY A 87 18.22 -3.69 -0.24
C GLY A 87 17.42 -2.91 -1.29
N LEU A 88 16.23 -2.44 -0.95
CA LEU A 88 15.32 -1.80 -1.90
C LEU A 88 15.17 -0.29 -1.70
N ARG A 89 15.93 0.32 -0.78
CA ARG A 89 15.76 1.73 -0.47
C ARG A 89 15.87 2.62 -1.72
N ASP A 90 16.79 2.29 -2.61
CA ASP A 90 17.02 3.06 -3.83
C ASP A 90 16.12 2.61 -4.98
N LYS A 91 15.25 1.63 -4.75
CA LYS A 91 14.33 1.12 -5.76
C LYS A 91 12.90 1.62 -5.58
N VAL A 92 12.65 2.43 -4.58
CA VAL A 92 11.30 2.97 -4.32
C VAL A 92 10.89 3.88 -5.48
N ARG A 93 9.68 3.66 -6.00
CA ARG A 93 9.15 4.42 -7.14
C ARG A 93 7.92 5.23 -6.80
N VAL A 94 7.19 4.86 -5.75
CA VAL A 94 6.03 5.62 -5.26
C VAL A 94 6.03 5.59 -3.74
N GLY A 95 5.37 6.56 -3.14
CA GLY A 95 5.23 6.62 -1.69
C GLY A 95 6.41 7.23 -0.99
N ILE A 96 6.36 7.22 0.32
CA ILE A 96 7.40 7.77 1.18
C ILE A 96 7.92 6.67 2.10
N VAL A 97 9.19 6.79 2.45
CA VAL A 97 9.81 5.88 3.40
C VAL A 97 9.50 6.38 4.81
N GLY A 98 8.91 5.52 5.65
CA GLY A 98 8.58 5.86 7.01
C GLY A 98 9.02 4.77 7.97
N GLY A 99 9.17 5.15 9.23
CA GLY A 99 9.48 4.19 10.27
C GLY A 99 8.24 3.50 10.78
N MET A 100 8.42 2.48 11.61
CA MET A 100 7.29 1.78 12.21
C MET A 100 6.45 2.74 13.05
N GLY A 101 7.06 3.76 13.65
CA GLY A 101 6.31 4.78 14.39
C GLY A 101 5.29 5.52 13.53
N ASP A 102 5.66 5.82 12.29
CA ASP A 102 4.74 6.48 11.35
C ASP A 102 3.57 5.55 11.00
N ILE A 103 3.86 4.27 10.82
CA ILE A 103 2.84 3.27 10.51
C ILE A 103 1.90 3.10 11.70
N ILE A 104 2.44 3.00 12.91
CA ILE A 104 1.63 2.88 14.12
C ILE A 104 0.70 4.09 14.27
N THR A 105 1.24 5.29 14.13
CA THR A 105 0.44 6.50 14.25
C THR A 105 -0.69 6.52 13.21
N THR A 106 -0.37 6.13 12.00
CA THR A 106 -1.36 6.07 10.92
C THR A 106 -2.48 5.09 11.25
N MET A 107 -2.13 3.92 11.77
CA MET A 107 -3.12 2.91 12.17
C MET A 107 -3.98 3.39 13.34
N TRP A 108 -3.35 4.03 14.35
CA TRP A 108 -4.08 4.50 15.54
C TRP A 108 -5.09 5.60 15.20
N GLN A 109 -4.83 6.39 14.18
CA GLN A 109 -5.72 7.46 13.76
C GLN A 109 -6.83 7.00 12.81
N ALA A 110 -6.79 5.75 12.39
CA ALA A 110 -7.78 5.22 11.45
C ALA A 110 -9.04 4.77 12.17
N ASP A 111 -10.18 4.91 11.51
CA ASP A 111 -11.42 4.32 11.98
C ASP A 111 -11.44 2.82 11.73
N THR A 112 -10.85 2.41 10.62
CA THR A 112 -10.78 1.00 10.21
C THR A 112 -9.43 0.73 9.58
N VAL A 113 -8.84 -0.40 9.94
CA VAL A 113 -7.59 -0.88 9.33
C VAL A 113 -7.89 -2.20 8.65
N VAL A 114 -7.59 -2.29 7.37
CA VAL A 114 -7.83 -3.49 6.57
C VAL A 114 -6.49 -4.04 6.12
N THR A 115 -6.18 -5.26 6.53
CA THR A 115 -4.95 -5.94 6.10
C THR A 115 -5.28 -6.88 4.94
N ILE A 116 -4.55 -6.71 3.88
CA ILE A 116 -4.78 -7.48 2.66
C ILE A 116 -3.90 -8.73 2.65
#